data_9f4e166787a0d7ff92dc893cb95cfa98
#
_entry.id   9f4e166787a0d7ff92dc893cb95cfa98
#
_cell.length_a   1.000
_cell.length_b   1.000
_cell.length_c   1.000
_cell.angle_alpha   90.00
_cell.angle_beta   90.00
_cell.angle_gamma   90.00
#
_symmetry.space_group_name_H-M   'P 1'
#
loop_
_entity.id
_entity.type
_entity.pdbx_description
1 polymer ?
#
loop_
_entity_poly.entity_id
_entity_poly.type
_entity_poly.pdbx_seq_one_letter_code
_entity_poly.pdbx_strand_id
1 'polypeptide(L)'
;KTTPGLRIFEKYAFHCGGGINHRLGLDDAAMLKENHIEWSQGISESIKILKNTIPWTKKIIVEAETPSQAKEAVEAGADGVLLDEMSIQTIKKLVPELRQLTKTSSSKYVSKNIVIEVSGINPNNLSDYIDTGIDLISTSAPITKSKWIDFSMRFS
;
A
#
# COMPACT_ATOMS: atom_id res chain seq x y z
N LYS A 1 9.15 5.87 0.00
CA LYS A 1 10.56 5.66 -0.45
C LYS A 1 11.51 6.29 0.55
N THR A 2 12.74 5.80 0.63
CA THR A 2 13.76 6.26 1.58
C THR A 2 15.05 6.63 0.85
N THR A 3 15.83 7.51 1.45
CA THR A 3 17.17 7.87 0.95
C THR A 3 18.11 6.67 1.06
N PRO A 4 18.94 6.38 0.04
CA PRO A 4 19.92 5.30 0.13
C PRO A 4 20.80 5.41 1.38
N GLY A 5 20.91 4.32 2.12
CA GLY A 5 21.69 4.24 3.37
C GLY A 5 20.98 4.81 4.61
N LEU A 6 19.91 5.60 4.49
CA LEU A 6 19.25 6.26 5.63
C LEU A 6 17.93 5.61 6.06
N ARG A 7 17.53 4.49 5.45
CA ARG A 7 16.20 3.88 5.65
C ARG A 7 15.83 3.68 7.13
N ILE A 8 16.74 3.18 7.94
CA ILE A 8 16.47 2.90 9.36
C ILE A 8 16.16 4.20 10.10
N PHE A 9 16.96 5.24 9.88
CA PHE A 9 16.78 6.53 10.54
C PHE A 9 15.50 7.24 10.08
N GLU A 10 15.23 7.23 8.78
CA GLU A 10 14.04 7.87 8.22
C GLU A 10 12.75 7.17 8.67
N LYS A 11 12.75 5.84 8.69
CA LYS A 11 11.60 5.07 9.20
C LYS A 11 11.40 5.26 10.71
N TYR A 12 12.48 5.35 11.47
CA TYR A 12 12.41 5.68 12.89
C TYR A 12 11.86 7.09 13.11
N ALA A 13 12.35 8.08 12.38
CA ALA A 13 11.86 9.45 12.45
C ALA A 13 10.38 9.56 12.07
N PHE A 14 9.96 8.84 11.02
CA PHE A 14 8.56 8.77 10.61
C PHE A 14 7.66 8.19 11.70
N HIS A 15 8.11 7.12 12.35
CA HIS A 15 7.42 6.52 13.49
C HIS A 15 7.32 7.47 14.68
N CYS A 16 8.40 8.17 15.03
CA CYS A 16 8.41 9.18 16.08
C CYS A 16 7.43 10.34 15.81
N GLY A 17 7.20 10.65 14.52
CA GLY A 17 6.19 11.61 14.07
C GLY A 17 4.75 11.09 14.08
N GLY A 18 4.52 9.88 14.59
CA GLY A 18 3.18 9.25 14.67
C GLY A 18 2.76 8.49 13.41
N GLY A 19 3.64 8.35 12.43
CA GLY A 19 3.35 7.60 11.21
C GLY A 19 3.48 6.09 11.38
N ILE A 20 2.75 5.33 10.57
CA ILE A 20 2.85 3.88 10.47
C ILE A 20 3.77 3.53 9.30
N ASN A 21 4.85 2.82 9.57
CA ASN A 21 5.78 2.43 8.52
C ASN A 21 5.19 1.38 7.58
N HIS A 22 5.34 1.60 6.29
CA HIS A 22 5.20 0.55 5.29
C HIS A 22 6.39 -0.43 5.41
N ARG A 23 6.34 -1.58 4.70
CA ARG A 23 7.38 -2.63 4.74
C ARG A 23 8.81 -2.05 4.78
N LEU A 24 9.69 -2.71 5.55
CA LEU A 24 11.09 -2.31 5.67
C LEU A 24 11.90 -2.66 4.43
N GLY A 25 11.60 -3.77 3.81
CA GLY A 25 12.28 -4.26 2.62
C GLY A 25 11.47 -5.32 1.89
N LEU A 26 12.09 -5.96 0.90
CA LEU A 26 11.46 -7.01 0.10
C LEU A 26 11.20 -8.30 0.90
N ASP A 27 11.94 -8.49 1.96
CA ASP A 27 11.86 -9.62 2.89
C ASP A 27 10.76 -9.45 3.95
N ASP A 28 10.19 -8.26 4.09
CA ASP A 28 9.17 -7.97 5.09
C ASP A 28 7.75 -8.29 4.58
N ALA A 29 7.41 -7.86 3.38
CA ALA A 29 6.16 -8.19 2.69
C ALA A 29 6.36 -8.21 1.18
N ALA A 30 5.64 -9.08 0.47
CA ALA A 30 5.59 -9.07 -0.98
C ALA A 30 4.71 -7.92 -1.48
N MET A 31 5.17 -7.21 -2.50
CA MET A 31 4.37 -6.20 -3.19
C MET A 31 4.48 -6.42 -4.69
N LEU A 32 3.35 -6.75 -5.30
CA LEU A 32 3.22 -6.85 -6.75
C LEU A 32 2.97 -5.47 -7.33
N LYS A 33 3.71 -5.17 -8.39
CA LYS A 33 3.63 -3.93 -9.16
C LYS A 33 3.47 -4.28 -10.64
N GLU A 34 3.21 -3.27 -11.49
CA GLU A 34 3.00 -3.42 -12.92
C GLU A 34 3.99 -4.38 -13.59
N ASN A 35 5.28 -4.18 -13.37
CA ASN A 35 6.32 -5.03 -13.99
C ASN A 35 6.28 -6.50 -13.53
N HIS A 36 5.93 -6.75 -12.26
CA HIS A 36 5.80 -8.12 -11.75
C HIS A 36 4.56 -8.80 -12.35
N ILE A 37 3.46 -8.05 -12.48
CA ILE A 37 2.18 -8.53 -13.02
C ILE A 37 2.33 -8.88 -14.50
N GLU A 38 3.01 -8.03 -15.26
CA GLU A 38 3.27 -8.26 -16.68
C GLU A 38 4.15 -9.50 -16.88
N TRP A 39 5.24 -9.62 -16.12
CA TRP A 39 6.18 -10.75 -16.23
C TRP A 39 5.55 -12.10 -15.86
N SER A 40 4.65 -12.14 -14.90
CA SER A 40 3.98 -13.38 -14.44
C SER A 40 2.66 -13.68 -15.11
N GLN A 41 2.28 -12.92 -16.17
CA GLN A 41 1.06 -13.10 -16.95
C GLN A 41 -0.25 -12.82 -16.19
N GLY A 42 -0.22 -11.91 -15.22
CA GLY A 42 -1.41 -11.41 -14.54
C GLY A 42 -1.34 -11.45 -13.01
N ILE A 43 -2.28 -10.77 -12.39
CA ILE A 43 -2.36 -10.62 -10.92
C ILE A 43 -2.64 -11.97 -10.24
N SER A 44 -3.59 -12.72 -10.75
CA SER A 44 -4.02 -14.00 -10.17
C SER A 44 -2.89 -15.03 -10.17
N GLU A 45 -2.15 -15.14 -11.27
CA GLU A 45 -1.02 -16.07 -11.34
C GLU A 45 0.16 -15.59 -10.47
N SER A 46 0.42 -14.27 -10.44
CA SER A 46 1.43 -13.69 -9.54
C SER A 46 1.16 -14.04 -8.07
N ILE A 47 -0.08 -13.84 -7.62
CA ILE A 47 -0.48 -14.16 -6.23
C ILE A 47 -0.34 -15.65 -5.96
N LYS A 48 -0.73 -16.51 -6.88
CA LYS A 48 -0.60 -17.96 -6.75
C LYS A 48 0.86 -18.40 -6.63
N ILE A 49 1.75 -17.84 -7.44
CA ILE A 49 3.19 -18.09 -7.36
C ILE A 49 3.71 -17.66 -5.98
N LEU A 50 3.38 -16.45 -5.54
CA LEU A 50 3.82 -15.95 -4.24
C LEU A 50 3.33 -16.81 -3.08
N LYS A 51 2.05 -17.21 -3.06
CA LYS A 51 1.49 -18.08 -2.00
C LYS A 51 2.20 -19.42 -1.87
N ASN A 52 2.81 -19.91 -2.97
CA ASN A 52 3.56 -21.16 -2.97
C ASN A 52 5.06 -20.99 -2.68
N THR A 53 5.57 -19.75 -2.71
CA THR A 53 7.01 -19.48 -2.68
C THR A 53 7.45 -18.77 -1.41
N ILE A 54 6.63 -17.80 -0.93
CA ILE A 54 6.98 -17.01 0.26
C ILE A 54 6.46 -17.69 1.54
N PRO A 55 7.08 -17.42 2.72
CA PRO A 55 6.56 -17.90 3.99
C PRO A 55 5.11 -17.45 4.22
N TRP A 56 4.27 -18.33 4.76
CA TRP A 56 2.84 -18.08 5.04
C TRP A 56 2.59 -16.87 5.97
N THR A 57 3.60 -16.46 6.72
CA THR A 57 3.59 -15.30 7.62
C THR A 57 3.70 -13.97 6.88
N LYS A 58 4.04 -13.98 5.59
CA LYS A 58 4.26 -12.76 4.80
C LYS A 58 2.98 -12.32 4.09
N LYS A 59 2.74 -11.02 4.12
CA LYS A 59 1.61 -10.40 3.43
C LYS A 59 1.90 -10.19 1.95
N ILE A 60 0.85 -10.32 1.13
CA ILE A 60 0.87 -10.03 -0.30
C ILE A 60 0.04 -8.78 -0.55
N ILE A 61 0.68 -7.72 -1.01
CA ILE A 61 0.06 -6.45 -1.36
C ILE A 61 0.14 -6.30 -2.88
N VAL A 62 -0.95 -5.86 -3.50
CA VAL A 62 -1.01 -5.59 -4.93
C VAL A 62 -1.20 -4.09 -5.16
N GLU A 63 -0.29 -3.46 -5.89
CA GLU A 63 -0.44 -2.11 -6.40
C GLU A 63 -1.33 -2.18 -7.65
N ALA A 64 -2.45 -1.48 -7.63
CA ALA A 64 -3.47 -1.47 -8.69
C ALA A 64 -3.67 -0.07 -9.22
N GLU A 65 -3.51 0.10 -10.52
CA GLU A 65 -3.70 1.36 -11.24
C GLU A 65 -5.13 1.49 -11.80
N THR A 66 -5.88 0.39 -11.82
CA THR A 66 -7.25 0.35 -12.33
C THR A 66 -8.21 -0.36 -11.38
N PRO A 67 -9.52 0.00 -11.40
CA PRO A 67 -10.54 -0.71 -10.64
C PRO A 67 -10.61 -2.22 -10.93
N SER A 68 -10.36 -2.63 -12.17
CA SER A 68 -10.34 -4.03 -12.58
C SER A 68 -9.21 -4.80 -11.89
N GLN A 69 -8.00 -4.25 -11.89
CA GLN A 69 -6.84 -4.84 -11.18
C GLN A 69 -7.10 -4.96 -9.68
N ALA A 70 -7.70 -3.93 -9.07
CA ALA A 70 -8.02 -3.96 -7.65
C ALA A 70 -9.01 -5.07 -7.30
N LYS A 71 -10.06 -5.27 -8.11
CA LYS A 71 -11.04 -6.37 -7.93
C LYS A 71 -10.38 -7.73 -8.11
N GLU A 72 -9.59 -7.91 -9.17
CA GLU A 72 -8.85 -9.15 -9.42
C GLU A 72 -7.92 -9.49 -8.26
N ALA A 73 -7.19 -8.50 -7.71
CA ALA A 73 -6.32 -8.70 -6.57
C ALA A 73 -7.08 -9.22 -5.34
N VAL A 74 -8.27 -8.66 -5.05
CA VAL A 74 -9.14 -9.12 -3.96
C VAL A 74 -9.59 -10.55 -4.21
N GLU A 75 -10.09 -10.85 -5.40
CA GLU A 75 -10.61 -12.18 -5.77
C GLU A 75 -9.51 -13.25 -5.76
N ALA A 76 -8.30 -12.92 -6.18
CA ALA A 76 -7.13 -13.81 -6.12
C ALA A 76 -6.59 -13.99 -4.69
N GLY A 77 -7.04 -13.19 -3.73
CA GLY A 77 -6.73 -13.33 -2.32
C GLY A 77 -5.46 -12.61 -1.89
N ALA A 78 -5.26 -11.39 -2.35
CA ALA A 78 -4.31 -10.45 -1.76
C ALA A 78 -4.67 -10.15 -0.29
N ASP A 79 -3.69 -9.81 0.52
CA ASP A 79 -3.89 -9.32 1.89
C ASP A 79 -4.16 -7.81 1.92
N GLY A 80 -3.66 -7.10 0.92
CA GLY A 80 -3.87 -5.66 0.75
C GLY A 80 -3.89 -5.26 -0.71
N VAL A 81 -4.63 -4.20 -1.00
CA VAL A 81 -4.65 -3.54 -2.32
C VAL A 81 -4.28 -2.08 -2.13
N LEU A 82 -3.25 -1.65 -2.83
CA LEU A 82 -2.81 -0.27 -2.89
C LEU A 82 -3.36 0.34 -4.19
N LEU A 83 -4.29 1.28 -4.06
CA LEU A 83 -4.88 2.03 -5.16
C LEU A 83 -3.94 3.19 -5.50
N ASP A 84 -3.23 3.09 -6.63
CA ASP A 84 -2.22 4.06 -7.01
C ASP A 84 -2.78 5.08 -8.02
N GLU A 85 -2.54 6.36 -7.73
CA GLU A 85 -2.90 7.52 -8.57
C GLU A 85 -4.37 7.56 -9.04
N MET A 86 -5.29 6.86 -8.37
CA MET A 86 -6.71 6.89 -8.71
C MET A 86 -7.39 8.17 -8.24
N SER A 87 -8.35 8.68 -9.04
CA SER A 87 -9.16 9.83 -8.64
C SER A 87 -10.02 9.52 -7.40
N ILE A 88 -10.29 10.55 -6.59
CA ILE A 88 -11.14 10.41 -5.40
C ILE A 88 -12.54 9.89 -5.75
N GLN A 89 -13.09 10.28 -6.91
CA GLN A 89 -14.39 9.81 -7.40
C GLN A 89 -14.36 8.32 -7.72
N THR A 90 -13.27 7.83 -8.29
CA THR A 90 -13.04 6.40 -8.55
C THR A 90 -12.94 5.64 -7.22
N ILE A 91 -12.15 6.13 -6.27
CA ILE A 91 -11.96 5.51 -4.96
C ILE A 91 -13.29 5.40 -4.20
N LYS A 92 -14.08 6.48 -4.15
CA LYS A 92 -15.40 6.49 -3.48
C LYS A 92 -16.38 5.45 -4.02
N LYS A 93 -16.29 5.11 -5.31
CA LYS A 93 -17.11 4.05 -5.93
C LYS A 93 -16.51 2.67 -5.70
N LEU A 94 -15.20 2.55 -5.86
CA LEU A 94 -14.50 1.27 -5.84
C LEU A 94 -14.44 0.64 -4.43
N VAL A 95 -14.16 1.43 -3.39
CA VAL A 95 -13.98 0.90 -2.04
C VAL A 95 -15.21 0.12 -1.53
N PRO A 96 -16.46 0.62 -1.65
CA PRO A 96 -17.64 -0.17 -1.31
C PRO A 96 -17.74 -1.49 -2.08
N GLU A 97 -17.38 -1.50 -3.38
CA GLU A 97 -17.41 -2.69 -4.21
C GLU A 97 -16.36 -3.73 -3.72
N LEU A 98 -15.15 -3.31 -3.41
CA LEU A 98 -14.12 -4.19 -2.84
C LEU A 98 -14.56 -4.76 -1.49
N ARG A 99 -15.15 -3.95 -0.61
CA ARG A 99 -15.72 -4.39 0.68
C ARG A 99 -16.86 -5.39 0.49
N GLN A 100 -17.69 -5.20 -0.53
CA GLN A 100 -18.75 -6.14 -0.87
C GLN A 100 -18.18 -7.48 -1.36
N LEU A 101 -17.18 -7.47 -2.24
CA LEU A 101 -16.50 -8.68 -2.71
C LEU A 101 -15.96 -9.52 -1.54
N THR A 102 -15.35 -8.89 -0.54
CA THR A 102 -14.83 -9.62 0.63
C THR A 102 -15.92 -10.26 1.49
N LYS A 103 -17.11 -9.68 1.52
CA LYS A 103 -18.26 -10.21 2.31
C LYS A 103 -18.99 -11.35 1.60
N THR A 104 -19.20 -11.19 0.29
CA THR A 104 -20.05 -12.11 -0.50
C THR A 104 -19.28 -13.30 -1.06
N SER A 105 -17.96 -13.20 -1.19
CA SER A 105 -17.17 -14.31 -1.71
C SER A 105 -17.20 -15.52 -0.79
N SER A 106 -17.58 -16.65 -1.34
CA SER A 106 -17.46 -17.97 -0.71
C SER A 106 -16.06 -18.59 -0.86
N SER A 107 -15.18 -17.93 -1.61
CA SER A 107 -13.81 -18.41 -1.83
C SER A 107 -13.00 -18.32 -0.55
N LYS A 108 -12.35 -19.42 -0.18
CA LYS A 108 -11.43 -19.50 0.96
C LYS A 108 -10.16 -18.64 0.77
N TYR A 109 -9.91 -18.19 -0.43
CA TYR A 109 -8.72 -17.39 -0.76
C TYR A 109 -8.94 -15.90 -0.55
N VAL A 110 -10.19 -15.43 -0.53
CA VAL A 110 -10.50 -14.00 -0.33
C VAL A 110 -10.31 -13.63 1.14
N SER A 111 -9.45 -12.64 1.39
CA SER A 111 -9.25 -12.10 2.74
C SER A 111 -10.50 -11.36 3.20
N LYS A 112 -11.07 -11.77 4.33
CA LYS A 112 -12.23 -11.09 4.93
C LYS A 112 -11.87 -9.69 5.45
N ASN A 113 -10.60 -9.45 5.77
CA ASN A 113 -10.06 -8.21 6.31
C ASN A 113 -8.97 -7.64 5.39
N ILE A 114 -9.29 -7.50 4.11
CA ILE A 114 -8.35 -6.87 3.17
C ILE A 114 -8.07 -5.43 3.57
N VAL A 115 -6.81 -5.04 3.52
CA VAL A 115 -6.39 -3.65 3.72
C VAL A 115 -6.49 -2.91 2.39
N ILE A 116 -7.21 -1.79 2.38
CA ILE A 116 -7.31 -0.90 1.22
C ILE A 116 -6.48 0.36 1.52
N GLU A 117 -5.41 0.50 0.78
CA GLU A 117 -4.44 1.59 0.88
C GLU A 117 -4.55 2.48 -0.36
N VAL A 118 -4.26 3.78 -0.21
CA VAL A 118 -4.19 4.74 -1.33
C VAL A 118 -2.83 5.40 -1.34
N SER A 119 -2.24 5.55 -2.54
CA SER A 119 -1.00 6.30 -2.76
C SER A 119 -1.13 7.31 -3.90
N GLY A 120 -0.05 8.06 -4.18
CA GLY A 120 -0.04 9.08 -5.22
C GLY A 120 -0.89 10.33 -4.91
N ILE A 121 -1.30 10.52 -3.66
CA ILE A 121 -2.17 11.63 -3.26
C ILE A 121 -1.38 12.90 -2.89
N ASN A 122 -2.04 14.04 -3.03
CA ASN A 122 -1.53 15.31 -2.49
C ASN A 122 -1.81 15.37 -0.98
N PRO A 123 -0.78 15.52 -0.11
CA PRO A 123 -0.97 15.61 1.34
C PRO A 123 -1.91 16.75 1.79
N ASN A 124 -2.08 17.79 0.99
CA ASN A 124 -2.99 18.90 1.32
C ASN A 124 -4.47 18.52 1.21
N ASN A 125 -4.80 17.41 0.56
CA ASN A 125 -6.17 16.95 0.30
C ASN A 125 -6.53 15.71 1.14
N LEU A 126 -5.86 15.47 2.26
CA LEU A 126 -6.10 14.29 3.11
C LEU A 126 -7.55 14.21 3.61
N SER A 127 -8.18 15.36 3.88
CA SER A 127 -9.57 15.45 4.32
C SER A 127 -10.56 14.82 3.34
N ASP A 128 -10.26 14.83 2.05
CA ASP A 128 -11.18 14.32 1.01
C ASP A 128 -11.31 12.78 1.05
N TYR A 129 -10.38 12.13 1.75
CA TYR A 129 -10.31 10.67 1.86
C TYR A 129 -10.97 10.11 3.12
N ILE A 130 -11.34 10.94 4.11
CA ILE A 130 -11.84 10.49 5.42
C ILE A 130 -13.06 9.57 5.28
N ASP A 131 -14.02 9.93 4.41
CA ASP A 131 -15.29 9.21 4.25
C ASP A 131 -15.28 8.20 3.10
N THR A 132 -14.10 7.81 2.59
CA THR A 132 -14.01 6.88 1.47
C THR A 132 -14.05 5.41 1.88
N GLY A 133 -13.82 5.11 3.15
CA GLY A 133 -13.76 3.74 3.68
C GLY A 133 -12.42 3.02 3.43
N ILE A 134 -11.39 3.74 3.01
CA ILE A 134 -10.01 3.24 2.96
C ILE A 134 -9.44 3.05 4.38
N ASP A 135 -8.44 2.18 4.52
CA ASP A 135 -7.79 1.93 5.81
C ASP A 135 -6.52 2.75 5.99
N LEU A 136 -5.76 2.96 4.90
CA LEU A 136 -4.45 3.58 4.94
C LEU A 136 -4.23 4.56 3.78
N ILE A 137 -3.45 5.58 4.08
CA ILE A 137 -2.88 6.49 3.09
C ILE A 137 -1.37 6.40 3.19
N SER A 138 -0.69 6.14 2.09
CA SER A 138 0.76 6.12 2.03
C SER A 138 1.32 7.28 1.23
N THR A 139 2.41 7.83 1.72
CA THR A 139 3.12 8.92 1.07
C THR A 139 4.60 8.89 1.41
N SER A 140 5.43 9.28 0.45
CA SER A 140 6.86 9.52 0.67
C SER A 140 7.18 10.99 0.99
N ALA A 141 6.18 11.86 1.00
CA ALA A 141 6.37 13.31 1.16
C ALA A 141 7.15 13.71 2.44
N PRO A 142 6.97 13.07 3.60
CA PRO A 142 7.77 13.37 4.79
C PRO A 142 9.29 13.20 4.58
N ILE A 143 9.69 12.35 3.64
CA ILE A 143 11.10 12.15 3.28
C ILE A 143 11.47 13.00 2.08
N THR A 144 10.72 12.89 0.97
CA THR A 144 11.10 13.48 -0.32
C THR A 144 10.84 14.99 -0.43
N LYS A 145 9.99 15.53 0.46
CA LYS A 145 9.58 16.94 0.47
C LYS A 145 9.80 17.61 1.83
N SER A 146 10.53 16.98 2.76
CA SER A 146 10.85 17.59 4.05
C SER A 146 11.74 18.82 3.85
N LYS A 147 11.47 19.86 4.63
CA LYS A 147 12.34 21.05 4.68
C LYS A 147 13.53 20.76 5.59
N TRP A 148 14.62 21.42 5.33
CA TRP A 148 15.78 21.42 6.21
C TRP A 148 15.41 22.02 7.56
N ILE A 149 15.88 21.37 8.64
CA ILE A 149 15.82 21.91 10.00
C ILE A 149 17.23 22.38 10.34
N ASP A 150 17.35 23.64 10.73
CA ASP A 150 18.63 24.22 11.12
C ASP A 150 18.97 23.81 12.55
N PHE A 151 20.11 23.13 12.70
CA PHE A 151 20.67 22.79 14.00
C PHE A 151 22.03 23.46 14.18
N SER A 152 22.24 24.12 15.31
CA SER A 152 23.55 24.62 15.67
C SER A 152 23.96 24.12 17.05
N MET A 153 25.22 23.72 17.20
CA MET A 153 25.82 23.37 18.49
C MET A 153 26.80 24.49 18.87
N ARG A 154 26.66 25.03 20.07
CA ARG A 154 27.55 26.06 20.60
C ARG A 154 28.13 25.57 21.92
N PHE A 155 29.41 25.78 22.11
CA PHE A 155 30.07 25.64 23.42
C PHE A 155 29.87 26.94 24.18
N SER A 156 29.39 26.82 25.43
CA SER A 156 29.28 27.93 26.38
C SER A 156 30.46 27.87 27.38
#